data_de4d116311917041c710052981a760ef
#
_entry.id   de4d116311917041c710052981a760ef
#
_cell.length_a   1.000
_cell.length_b   1.000
_cell.length_c   1.000
_cell.angle_alpha   90.00
_cell.angle_beta   90.00
_cell.angle_gamma   90.00
#
_symmetry.space_group_name_H-M   'P 1'
#
loop_
_entity.id
_entity.type
_entity.pdbx_description
1 polymer ?
#
loop_
_entity_poly.entity_id
_entity_poly.type
_entity_poly.pdbx_seq_one_letter_code
_entity_poly.pdbx_strand_id
1 'polypeptide(L)'
;MADFLHTMVRITDPEKSRSFYEAIGFRFSNDMDIVREGQLEATNYFFSIGDHENVLELTFNHDGRGYELGTAYGHIAIGVDDLDGTLATLSSEHGIEPERPPYQVRGRLADLLRARSR
;
A
#
# COMPACT_ATOMS: atom_id res chain seq x y z
N MET A 1 1.64 -7.67 26.47
CA MET A 1 1.01 -6.65 25.61
C MET A 1 1.26 -7.02 24.16
N ALA A 2 0.26 -6.83 23.32
CA ALA A 2 0.40 -7.12 21.89
C ALA A 2 0.64 -5.84 21.11
N ASP A 3 1.45 -5.93 20.07
CA ASP A 3 1.71 -4.83 19.15
C ASP A 3 1.31 -5.23 17.73
N PHE A 4 0.85 -4.25 16.96
CA PHE A 4 0.61 -4.45 15.56
C PHE A 4 1.96 -4.35 14.82
N LEU A 5 2.32 -5.39 14.05
CA LEU A 5 3.58 -5.39 13.32
C LEU A 5 3.39 -4.93 11.87
N HIS A 6 2.65 -5.68 11.09
CA HIS A 6 2.45 -5.33 9.68
C HIS A 6 1.22 -6.01 9.08
N THR A 7 0.76 -5.45 7.96
CA THR A 7 -0.19 -6.07 7.05
C THR A 7 0.56 -6.46 5.78
N MET A 8 0.28 -7.65 5.27
CA MET A 8 0.92 -8.12 4.03
C MET A 8 -0.09 -8.16 2.89
N VAL A 9 0.35 -7.70 1.72
CA VAL A 9 -0.42 -7.74 0.48
C VAL A 9 0.44 -8.38 -0.59
N ARG A 10 -0.12 -9.29 -1.37
CA ARG A 10 0.58 -9.88 -2.51
C ARG A 10 0.48 -8.97 -3.72
N ILE A 11 1.57 -8.88 -4.48
CA ILE A 11 1.67 -7.98 -5.63
C ILE A 11 2.22 -8.74 -6.84
N THR A 12 1.98 -8.19 -8.04
CA THR A 12 2.44 -8.79 -9.29
C THR A 12 3.49 -7.94 -10.01
N ASP A 13 3.63 -6.67 -9.64
CA ASP A 13 4.57 -5.74 -10.25
C ASP A 13 5.21 -4.88 -9.16
N PRO A 14 6.42 -5.25 -8.69
CA PRO A 14 7.06 -4.53 -7.59
C PRO A 14 7.29 -3.04 -7.86
N GLU A 15 7.73 -2.67 -9.05
CA GLU A 15 8.00 -1.26 -9.37
C GLU A 15 6.71 -0.43 -9.35
N LYS A 16 5.66 -0.95 -9.97
CA LYS A 16 4.37 -0.27 -10.03
C LYS A 16 3.75 -0.14 -8.65
N SER A 17 3.78 -1.20 -7.87
CA SER A 17 3.25 -1.19 -6.51
C SER A 17 4.03 -0.24 -5.61
N ARG A 18 5.36 -0.27 -5.69
CA ARG A 18 6.21 0.64 -4.93
C ARG A 18 5.89 2.10 -5.26
N SER A 19 5.82 2.43 -6.55
CA SER A 19 5.48 3.79 -6.99
C SER A 19 4.13 4.24 -6.45
N PHE A 20 3.15 3.36 -6.47
CA PHE A 20 1.81 3.68 -5.96
C PHE A 20 1.85 3.99 -4.46
N TYR A 21 2.46 3.11 -3.67
CA TYR A 21 2.49 3.29 -2.21
C TYR A 21 3.35 4.47 -1.80
N GLU A 22 4.45 4.73 -2.50
CA GLU A 22 5.25 5.94 -2.25
C GLU A 22 4.46 7.20 -2.57
N ALA A 23 3.68 7.19 -3.65
CA ALA A 23 2.86 8.35 -4.02
C ALA A 23 1.83 8.72 -2.94
N ILE A 24 1.29 7.75 -2.23
CA ILE A 24 0.30 8.00 -1.18
C ILE A 24 0.90 8.18 0.21
N GLY A 25 2.23 8.22 0.33
CA GLY A 25 2.90 8.63 1.56
C GLY A 25 3.73 7.57 2.26
N PHE A 26 3.78 6.35 1.76
CA PHE A 26 4.66 5.33 2.33
C PHE A 26 6.11 5.56 1.91
N ARG A 27 7.03 5.14 2.76
CA ARG A 27 8.47 5.17 2.49
C ARG A 27 8.98 3.75 2.42
N PHE A 28 9.72 3.43 1.37
CA PHE A 28 10.40 2.14 1.27
C PHE A 28 11.45 2.01 2.37
N SER A 29 11.41 0.94 3.12
CA SER A 29 12.36 0.68 4.22
C SER A 29 13.44 -0.31 3.83
N ASN A 30 13.05 -1.51 3.48
CA ASN A 30 13.98 -2.57 3.11
C ASN A 30 13.26 -3.69 2.36
N ASP A 31 14.05 -4.61 1.82
CA ASP A 31 13.50 -5.82 1.23
C ASP A 31 14.21 -7.05 1.78
N MET A 32 13.59 -8.20 1.58
CA MET A 32 14.11 -9.48 2.03
C MET A 32 13.70 -10.57 1.05
N ASP A 33 14.70 -11.30 0.55
CA ASP A 33 14.45 -12.44 -0.31
C ASP A 33 14.18 -13.69 0.51
N ILE A 34 13.21 -14.46 0.06
CA ILE A 34 12.90 -15.77 0.60
C ILE A 34 13.45 -16.80 -0.36
N VAL A 35 14.45 -17.54 0.09
CA VAL A 35 15.11 -18.59 -0.70
C VAL A 35 14.75 -19.94 -0.10
N ARG A 36 14.27 -20.84 -0.93
CA ARG A 36 13.93 -22.19 -0.52
C ARG A 36 14.60 -23.18 -1.45
N GLU A 37 15.35 -24.13 -0.88
CA GLU A 37 16.09 -25.15 -1.64
C GLU A 37 16.96 -24.53 -2.75
N GLY A 38 17.63 -23.42 -2.44
CA GLY A 38 18.48 -22.72 -3.38
C GLY A 38 17.75 -21.90 -4.46
N GLN A 39 16.43 -21.84 -4.41
CA GLN A 39 15.62 -21.10 -5.37
C GLN A 39 15.02 -19.85 -4.73
N LEU A 40 15.08 -18.74 -5.45
CA LEU A 40 14.42 -17.49 -5.03
C LEU A 40 12.90 -17.69 -5.20
N GLU A 41 12.18 -17.78 -4.08
CA GLU A 41 10.74 -18.04 -4.08
C GLU A 41 9.94 -16.74 -4.08
N ALA A 42 10.32 -15.80 -3.22
CA ALA A 42 9.61 -14.54 -3.06
C ALA A 42 10.54 -13.43 -2.61
N THR A 43 10.10 -12.20 -2.79
CA THR A 43 10.75 -11.02 -2.22
C THR A 43 9.70 -10.24 -1.46
N ASN A 44 10.02 -9.88 -0.22
CA ASN A 44 9.17 -9.05 0.62
C ASN A 44 9.73 -7.65 0.66
N TYR A 45 8.87 -6.66 0.38
CA TYR A 45 9.23 -5.23 0.40
C TYR A 45 8.50 -4.58 1.57
N PHE A 46 9.26 -3.96 2.47
CA PHE A 46 8.70 -3.34 3.66
C PHE A 46 8.65 -1.83 3.52
N PHE A 47 7.54 -1.26 3.95
CA PHE A 47 7.28 0.18 3.88
C PHE A 47 6.87 0.72 5.24
N SER A 48 7.26 1.95 5.49
CA SER A 48 6.94 2.72 6.70
C SER A 48 6.08 3.92 6.34
N ILE A 49 5.32 4.43 7.30
CA ILE A 49 4.55 5.65 7.11
C ILE A 49 4.44 6.38 8.45
N GLY A 50 4.64 7.72 8.45
CA GLY A 50 4.68 8.47 9.69
C GLY A 50 5.70 7.87 10.65
N ASP A 51 5.29 7.64 11.89
CA ASP A 51 6.13 7.00 12.91
C ASP A 51 6.00 5.47 12.92
N HIS A 52 5.21 4.92 12.00
CA HIS A 52 4.97 3.48 11.92
C HIS A 52 5.98 2.82 10.99
N GLU A 53 6.90 2.06 11.56
CA GLU A 53 7.94 1.40 10.79
C GLU A 53 7.52 0.02 10.32
N ASN A 54 7.82 -0.30 9.06
CA ASN A 54 7.64 -1.63 8.46
C ASN A 54 6.22 -2.18 8.61
N VAL A 55 5.22 -1.30 8.51
CA VAL A 55 3.81 -1.69 8.74
C VAL A 55 3.12 -2.26 7.51
N LEU A 56 3.70 -2.05 6.33
CA LEU A 56 3.18 -2.62 5.09
C LEU A 56 4.25 -3.53 4.49
N GLU A 57 3.88 -4.77 4.23
CA GLU A 57 4.74 -5.75 3.58
C GLU A 57 4.11 -6.13 2.24
N LEU A 58 4.83 -5.90 1.15
CA LEU A 58 4.40 -6.31 -0.17
C LEU A 58 5.18 -7.55 -0.57
N THR A 59 4.49 -8.65 -0.84
CA THR A 59 5.12 -9.91 -1.20
C THR A 59 4.98 -10.18 -2.70
N PHE A 60 6.11 -10.29 -3.36
CA PHE A 60 6.17 -10.69 -4.76
C PHE A 60 6.67 -12.12 -4.87
N ASN A 61 5.83 -13.02 -5.37
CA ASN A 61 6.19 -14.40 -5.64
C ASN A 61 6.78 -14.50 -7.05
N HIS A 62 7.94 -15.14 -7.18
CA HIS A 62 8.69 -15.21 -8.44
C HIS A 62 8.21 -16.32 -9.38
N ASP A 63 6.99 -16.80 -9.22
CA ASP A 63 6.41 -17.87 -10.04
C ASP A 63 5.44 -17.37 -11.13
N GLY A 64 5.29 -16.05 -11.26
CA GLY A 64 4.45 -15.46 -12.30
C GLY A 64 2.95 -15.56 -12.08
N ARG A 65 2.50 -15.99 -10.88
CA ARG A 65 1.07 -16.08 -10.60
C ARG A 65 0.42 -14.71 -10.45
N GLY A 66 -0.87 -14.63 -10.78
CA GLY A 66 -1.70 -13.50 -10.47
C GLY A 66 -2.60 -13.78 -9.27
N TYR A 67 -3.35 -12.77 -8.85
CA TYR A 67 -4.22 -12.88 -7.67
C TYR A 67 -5.58 -12.29 -7.96
N GLU A 68 -6.61 -12.88 -7.35
CA GLU A 68 -7.95 -12.33 -7.36
C GLU A 68 -8.21 -11.69 -6.00
N LEU A 69 -8.71 -10.45 -5.99
CA LEU A 69 -9.07 -9.78 -4.75
C LEU A 69 -10.34 -10.37 -4.15
N GLY A 70 -11.22 -10.90 -4.98
CA GLY A 70 -12.49 -11.45 -4.54
C GLY A 70 -13.38 -10.36 -3.95
N THR A 71 -14.25 -10.75 -3.04
CA THR A 71 -15.18 -9.83 -2.37
C THR A 71 -14.83 -9.57 -0.90
N ALA A 72 -13.74 -10.16 -0.42
CA ALA A 72 -13.36 -10.04 0.99
C ALA A 72 -12.38 -8.90 1.26
N TYR A 73 -11.60 -8.50 0.26
CA TYR A 73 -10.65 -7.42 0.42
C TYR A 73 -11.38 -6.09 0.49
N GLY A 74 -11.08 -5.32 1.54
CA GLY A 74 -11.63 -3.98 1.70
C GLY A 74 -10.66 -2.92 1.23
N HIS A 75 -9.96 -2.30 2.18
CA HIS A 75 -9.06 -1.18 1.88
C HIS A 75 -8.04 -1.00 2.98
N ILE A 76 -6.99 -0.26 2.67
CA ILE A 76 -6.06 0.31 3.63
C ILE A 76 -6.40 1.79 3.74
N ALA A 77 -6.57 2.29 4.97
CA ALA A 77 -6.91 3.70 5.21
C ALA A 77 -5.68 4.44 5.72
N ILE A 78 -5.46 5.63 5.19
CA ILE A 78 -4.35 6.50 5.55
C ILE A 78 -4.91 7.86 5.90
N GLY A 79 -4.48 8.41 7.06
CA GLY A 79 -4.81 9.78 7.43
C GLY A 79 -3.85 10.76 6.78
N VAL A 80 -4.36 11.85 6.24
CA VAL A 80 -3.56 12.93 5.65
C VAL A 80 -4.02 14.27 6.24
N ASP A 81 -3.11 15.24 6.28
CA ASP A 81 -3.42 16.56 6.85
C ASP A 81 -4.32 17.39 5.95
N ASP A 82 -4.15 17.24 4.64
CA ASP A 82 -4.90 17.99 3.63
C ASP A 82 -5.31 17.04 2.51
N LEU A 83 -6.55 16.56 2.58
CA LEU A 83 -7.06 15.60 1.60
C LEU A 83 -7.13 16.19 0.19
N ASP A 84 -7.65 17.41 0.06
CA ASP A 84 -7.77 18.05 -1.26
C ASP A 84 -6.41 18.28 -1.90
N GLY A 85 -5.43 18.76 -1.11
CA GLY A 85 -4.06 18.94 -1.56
C GLY A 85 -3.39 17.64 -1.95
N THR A 86 -3.59 16.59 -1.18
CA THR A 86 -3.06 15.27 -1.47
C THR A 86 -3.63 14.73 -2.78
N LEU A 87 -4.94 14.83 -2.97
CA LEU A 87 -5.58 14.38 -4.21
C LEU A 87 -5.11 15.17 -5.42
N ALA A 88 -4.92 16.49 -5.27
CA ALA A 88 -4.40 17.33 -6.36
C ALA A 88 -2.98 16.91 -6.76
N THR A 89 -2.12 16.61 -5.80
CA THR A 89 -0.75 16.15 -6.05
C THR A 89 -0.76 14.78 -6.72
N LEU A 90 -1.59 13.85 -6.26
CA LEU A 90 -1.71 12.53 -6.86
C LEU A 90 -2.14 12.61 -8.32
N SER A 91 -3.07 13.50 -8.63
CA SER A 91 -3.53 13.72 -10.00
C SER A 91 -2.44 14.33 -10.88
N SER A 92 -1.85 15.46 -10.44
CA SER A 92 -0.91 16.23 -11.27
C SER A 92 0.46 15.59 -11.40
N GLU A 93 0.96 14.94 -10.37
CA GLU A 93 2.32 14.37 -10.36
C GLU A 93 2.37 12.88 -10.65
N HIS A 94 1.30 12.16 -10.35
CA HIS A 94 1.30 10.69 -10.46
C HIS A 94 0.20 10.13 -11.36
N GLY A 95 -0.72 10.97 -11.84
CA GLY A 95 -1.83 10.52 -12.68
C GLY A 95 -2.81 9.60 -11.97
N ILE A 96 -2.88 9.69 -10.64
CA ILE A 96 -3.76 8.88 -9.82
C ILE A 96 -5.01 9.69 -9.48
N GLU A 97 -6.17 9.18 -9.90
CA GLU A 97 -7.45 9.82 -9.66
C GLU A 97 -8.28 9.03 -8.65
N PRO A 98 -9.08 9.70 -7.80
CA PRO A 98 -9.97 8.99 -6.89
C PRO A 98 -11.11 8.31 -7.67
N GLU A 99 -11.55 7.17 -7.17
CA GLU A 99 -12.69 6.46 -7.78
C GLU A 99 -13.99 7.27 -7.67
N ARG A 100 -14.08 8.11 -6.65
CA ARG A 100 -15.22 9.00 -6.43
C ARG A 100 -14.77 10.21 -5.62
N PRO A 101 -15.54 11.32 -5.64
CA PRO A 101 -15.18 12.50 -4.86
C PRO A 101 -15.11 12.21 -3.37
N PRO A 102 -14.33 13.00 -2.61
CA PRO A 102 -14.30 12.89 -1.17
C PRO A 102 -15.69 13.05 -0.56
N TYR A 103 -15.95 12.33 0.51
CA TYR A 103 -17.20 12.43 1.24
C TYR A 103 -16.93 12.36 2.73
N GLN A 104 -17.80 12.95 3.52
CA GLN A 104 -17.68 12.95 4.96
C GLN A 104 -18.44 11.77 5.54
N VAL A 105 -17.74 10.98 6.35
CA VAL A 105 -18.35 9.90 7.11
C VAL A 105 -18.88 10.46 8.43
N ARG A 106 -20.08 10.09 8.79
CA ARG A 106 -20.74 10.61 9.98
C ARG A 106 -19.87 10.41 11.23
N GLY A 107 -19.56 11.51 11.92
CA GLY A 107 -18.75 11.50 13.14
C GLY A 107 -17.27 11.16 12.92
N ARG A 108 -16.80 11.17 11.68
CA ARG A 108 -15.41 10.84 11.33
C ARG A 108 -14.78 11.96 10.53
N LEU A 109 -13.46 11.97 10.56
CA LEU A 109 -12.68 12.91 9.75
C LEU A 109 -12.85 12.56 8.28
N ALA A 110 -12.94 13.61 7.45
CA ALA A 110 -12.99 13.46 6.01
C ALA A 110 -11.62 13.15 5.39
N ASP A 111 -10.56 13.23 6.16
CA ASP A 111 -9.16 13.20 5.68
C ASP A 111 -8.61 11.77 5.63
N LEU A 112 -9.38 10.85 5.07
CA LEU A 112 -8.99 9.48 4.90
C LEU A 112 -8.82 9.14 3.43
N LEU A 113 -7.66 8.60 3.08
CA LEU A 113 -7.36 8.07 1.76
C LEU A 113 -7.42 6.55 1.83
N ARG A 114 -8.26 5.96 0.97
CA ARG A 114 -8.36 4.51 0.87
C ARG A 114 -7.50 4.03 -0.28
N ALA A 115 -6.59 3.12 0.03
CA ALA A 115 -5.66 2.59 -0.94
C ALA A 115 -5.95 1.13 -1.25
N ARG A 116 -5.82 0.77 -2.52
CA ARG A 116 -5.85 -0.62 -2.98
C ARG A 116 -4.57 -0.93 -3.72
N SER A 117 -4.00 -2.07 -3.42
CA SER A 117 -2.94 -2.63 -4.22
C SER A 117 -3.54 -3.33 -5.45
N ARG A 118 -2.91 -3.17 -6.58
CA ARG A 118 -3.28 -3.89 -7.80
C ARG A 118 -2.12 -4.74 -8.27
#